data_d6f5f54fcc5f6ebfa673a2b218b06cc5
#
_entry.id   d6f5f54fcc5f6ebfa673a2b218b06cc5
#
_cell.length_a   1.000
_cell.length_b   1.000
_cell.length_c   1.000
_cell.angle_alpha   90.00
_cell.angle_beta   90.00
_cell.angle_gamma   90.00
#
_symmetry.space_group_name_H-M   'P 1'
#
loop_
_entity.id
_entity.type
_entity.pdbx_description
1 polymer ?
#
loop_
_entity_poly.entity_id
_entity_poly.type
_entity_poly.pdbx_seq_one_letter_code
_entity_poly.pdbx_strand_id
1 'polypeptide(L)'
;IELNDGTFFNGIQVVVEDTLPNFEEVSKLTISSSIKVYGKVVKSEGKGQAYEIKSEKVEIYNKADSDYPLQNKRHTFEFLRTISHLRPRTNTFFAVFRVRSLLSYAIHKYFQDKDFVHVHTPIITGSDAEGAGEMFKLTTLDLYKVPMTEGGEIDYKKDFFSKQANLTVSGQLNAETFCMAFKNTYTFGPTFRAENSNTPKHAAEFWMIEPEIAFADLNVNMEVAEGMVKYIIKYVLENAPEEMKFFNDFIDKTLLERLTNLVNSDFGKVTYTEAIEILKECKEEFEYPVSWGIDLQTEHERYLAEKHFKKPVFVTDYPKDIKAFYMKLNEDGKTVRAMDLLAPGIGEIIGGSQREENYELLVNRIKEMGLNEEDYWWYLDLRKYGSVPHSGYGLGFERMIMYITGMTNIRDVIPFPRTTNNLEF
;
A
#
# COMPACT_ATOMS: atom_id res chain seq x y z
N ILE A 1 15.07 32.51 -12.30
CA ILE A 1 13.91 31.59 -12.37
C ILE A 1 14.38 30.22 -11.93
N GLU A 2 13.62 29.54 -11.09
CA GLU A 2 13.77 28.10 -10.86
C GLU A 2 12.88 27.37 -11.87
N LEU A 3 13.49 26.52 -12.70
CA LEU A 3 12.82 25.76 -13.74
C LEU A 3 12.86 24.27 -13.41
N ASN A 4 11.71 23.61 -13.42
CA ASN A 4 11.61 22.16 -13.24
C ASN A 4 10.66 21.58 -14.31
N ASP A 5 11.15 20.60 -15.06
CA ASP A 5 10.38 19.88 -16.10
C ASP A 5 9.75 18.58 -15.60
N GLY A 6 9.91 18.27 -14.31
CA GLY A 6 9.38 17.05 -13.68
C GLY A 6 10.29 15.83 -13.78
N THR A 7 11.46 15.91 -14.43
CA THR A 7 12.38 14.77 -14.57
C THR A 7 13.24 14.53 -13.34
N PHE A 8 13.53 15.59 -12.57
CA PHE A 8 14.31 15.51 -11.33
C PHE A 8 13.56 16.18 -10.16
N PHE A 9 13.93 15.80 -8.94
CA PHE A 9 13.36 16.41 -7.74
C PHE A 9 13.71 17.91 -7.65
N ASN A 10 14.99 18.25 -7.83
CA ASN A 10 15.45 19.63 -7.80
C ASN A 10 15.31 20.28 -9.18
N GLY A 11 14.83 21.53 -9.20
CA GLY A 11 14.85 22.38 -10.38
C GLY A 11 16.24 22.84 -10.75
N ILE A 12 16.38 23.46 -11.94
CA ILE A 12 17.59 24.14 -12.35
C ILE A 12 17.37 25.65 -12.34
N GLN A 13 18.34 26.41 -11.87
CA GLN A 13 18.29 27.86 -11.94
C GLN A 13 18.53 28.35 -13.36
N VAL A 14 17.69 29.28 -13.80
CA VAL A 14 17.84 30.01 -15.06
C VAL A 14 18.12 31.47 -14.73
N VAL A 15 19.26 31.96 -15.19
CA VAL A 15 19.65 33.37 -15.12
C VAL A 15 19.16 34.05 -16.40
N VAL A 16 18.38 35.11 -16.22
CA VAL A 16 17.81 35.92 -17.29
C VAL A 16 18.38 37.32 -17.18
N GLU A 17 19.13 37.75 -18.18
CA GLU A 17 19.74 39.08 -18.22
C GLU A 17 18.73 40.11 -18.80
N ASP A 18 18.85 41.38 -18.39
CA ASP A 18 17.98 42.48 -18.82
C ASP A 18 18.16 42.84 -20.32
N THR A 19 19.19 42.30 -20.92
CA THR A 19 19.45 42.42 -22.38
C THR A 19 18.55 41.53 -23.23
N LEU A 20 17.78 40.61 -22.60
CA LEU A 20 16.89 39.75 -23.34
C LEU A 20 15.71 40.53 -23.95
N PRO A 21 15.37 40.35 -25.25
CA PRO A 21 14.33 41.16 -25.91
C PRO A 21 12.95 41.19 -25.21
N ASN A 22 12.59 40.11 -24.53
CA ASN A 22 11.32 39.98 -23.80
C ASN A 22 11.52 39.94 -22.28
N PHE A 23 12.59 40.54 -21.77
CA PHE A 23 12.91 40.56 -20.33
C PHE A 23 11.76 41.10 -19.47
N GLU A 24 11.12 42.19 -19.88
CA GLU A 24 9.98 42.76 -19.14
C GLU A 24 8.80 41.78 -18.99
N GLU A 25 8.53 40.97 -20.00
CA GLU A 25 7.47 39.98 -19.97
C GLU A 25 7.87 38.81 -19.06
N VAL A 26 9.10 38.32 -19.20
CA VAL A 26 9.67 37.23 -18.41
C VAL A 26 9.77 37.60 -16.92
N SER A 27 10.12 38.89 -16.62
CA SER A 27 10.21 39.37 -15.24
C SER A 27 8.87 39.43 -14.49
N LYS A 28 7.75 39.45 -15.24
CA LYS A 28 6.37 39.48 -14.72
C LYS A 28 5.73 38.09 -14.64
N LEU A 29 6.47 37.03 -14.90
CA LEU A 29 5.96 35.66 -14.80
C LEU A 29 5.64 35.31 -13.35
N THR A 30 4.52 34.67 -13.17
CA THR A 30 4.04 34.13 -11.89
C THR A 30 4.45 32.69 -11.71
N ILE A 31 4.45 32.20 -10.49
CA ILE A 31 4.69 30.78 -10.16
C ILE A 31 3.74 29.90 -10.98
N SER A 32 4.24 28.76 -11.45
CA SER A 32 3.52 27.79 -12.31
C SER A 32 3.31 28.22 -13.76
N SER A 33 3.85 29.36 -14.19
CA SER A 33 3.94 29.68 -15.62
C SER A 33 4.82 28.65 -16.34
N SER A 34 4.45 28.28 -17.56
CA SER A 34 5.20 27.32 -18.38
C SER A 34 6.03 28.05 -19.43
N ILE A 35 7.31 27.72 -19.48
CA ILE A 35 8.29 28.37 -20.36
C ILE A 35 9.21 27.33 -21.01
N LYS A 36 9.83 27.73 -22.13
CA LYS A 36 10.94 27.03 -22.72
C LYS A 36 12.15 27.96 -22.77
N VAL A 37 13.27 27.46 -22.26
CA VAL A 37 14.51 28.21 -22.18
C VAL A 37 15.54 27.63 -23.13
N TYR A 38 16.19 28.50 -23.92
CA TYR A 38 17.38 28.20 -24.70
C TYR A 38 18.54 28.93 -24.06
N GLY A 39 19.66 28.27 -23.85
CA GLY A 39 20.80 28.88 -23.21
C GLY A 39 21.96 27.91 -23.01
N LYS A 40 22.97 28.38 -22.31
CA LYS A 40 24.19 27.61 -22.00
C LYS A 40 24.17 27.17 -20.56
N VAL A 41 24.43 25.87 -20.33
CA VAL A 41 24.69 25.35 -18.99
C VAL A 41 26.09 25.80 -18.59
N VAL A 42 26.18 26.50 -17.47
CA VAL A 42 27.43 27.01 -16.91
C VAL A 42 27.58 26.56 -15.45
N LYS A 43 28.80 26.55 -14.94
CA LYS A 43 29.04 26.29 -13.51
C LYS A 43 28.42 27.44 -12.70
N SER A 44 27.59 27.11 -11.70
CA SER A 44 26.97 28.15 -10.89
C SER A 44 27.98 28.79 -9.93
N GLU A 45 27.85 30.11 -9.79
CA GLU A 45 28.58 30.90 -8.76
C GLU A 45 27.78 30.94 -7.44
N GLY A 46 26.51 30.53 -7.48
CA GLY A 46 25.61 30.48 -6.33
C GLY A 46 25.85 29.29 -5.40
N LYS A 47 25.44 29.45 -4.15
CA LYS A 47 25.47 28.33 -3.17
C LYS A 47 24.26 27.44 -3.38
N GLY A 48 24.45 26.12 -3.30
CA GLY A 48 23.37 25.11 -3.29
C GLY A 48 23.09 24.43 -4.62
N GLN A 49 23.76 24.81 -5.71
CA GLN A 49 23.66 24.16 -7.01
C GLN A 49 25.02 24.12 -7.74
N ALA A 50 25.25 23.09 -8.52
CA ALA A 50 26.48 22.91 -9.26
C ALA A 50 26.48 23.68 -10.60
N TYR A 51 25.31 23.76 -11.24
CA TYR A 51 25.13 24.33 -12.58
C TYR A 51 23.88 25.21 -12.62
N GLU A 52 23.89 26.16 -13.58
CA GLU A 52 22.77 27.01 -13.92
C GLU A 52 22.69 27.21 -15.44
N ILE A 53 21.54 27.69 -15.94
CA ILE A 53 21.38 28.03 -17.34
C ILE A 53 21.49 29.56 -17.51
N LYS A 54 22.46 30.05 -18.27
CA LYS A 54 22.43 31.40 -18.81
C LYS A 54 21.55 31.42 -20.04
N SER A 55 20.39 32.10 -19.93
CA SER A 55 19.40 32.13 -21.01
C SER A 55 19.83 33.03 -22.15
N GLU A 56 19.67 32.56 -23.39
CA GLU A 56 19.83 33.31 -24.63
C GLU A 56 18.44 33.65 -25.24
N LYS A 57 17.42 32.83 -24.94
CA LYS A 57 16.03 33.00 -25.38
C LYS A 57 15.09 32.38 -24.38
N VAL A 58 13.97 33.02 -24.09
CA VAL A 58 12.86 32.42 -23.29
C VAL A 58 11.58 32.53 -24.11
N GLU A 59 10.94 31.41 -24.33
CA GLU A 59 9.60 31.32 -24.93
C GLU A 59 8.59 31.04 -23.82
N ILE A 60 7.53 31.82 -23.74
CA ILE A 60 6.44 31.67 -22.77
C ILE A 60 5.35 30.86 -23.46
N TYR A 61 5.05 29.66 -22.93
CA TYR A 61 3.93 28.84 -23.40
C TYR A 61 2.62 29.29 -22.76
N ASN A 62 2.63 29.50 -21.45
CA ASN A 62 1.47 29.96 -20.71
C ASN A 62 1.89 30.72 -19.45
N LYS A 63 1.21 31.82 -19.18
CA LYS A 63 1.34 32.57 -17.95
C LYS A 63 0.26 32.15 -16.97
N ALA A 64 0.63 31.70 -15.80
CA ALA A 64 -0.32 31.31 -14.77
C ALA A 64 -1.07 32.53 -14.23
N ASP A 65 -2.37 32.37 -13.94
CA ASP A 65 -3.18 33.43 -13.34
C ASP A 65 -2.71 33.75 -11.90
N SER A 66 -3.00 34.92 -11.45
CA SER A 66 -2.55 35.43 -10.13
C SER A 66 -3.22 34.75 -8.94
N ASP A 67 -4.35 34.08 -9.18
CA ASP A 67 -5.10 33.30 -8.19
C ASP A 67 -4.64 31.84 -8.03
N TYR A 68 -3.51 31.47 -8.68
CA TYR A 68 -2.93 30.14 -8.53
C TYR A 68 -2.76 29.78 -7.05
N PRO A 69 -3.36 28.68 -6.56
CA PRO A 69 -3.50 28.45 -5.12
C PRO A 69 -2.20 28.06 -4.41
N LEU A 70 -1.22 27.51 -5.16
CA LEU A 70 0.07 27.07 -4.59
C LEU A 70 1.09 28.22 -4.67
N GLN A 71 0.95 29.17 -3.78
CA GLN A 71 1.88 30.29 -3.63
C GLN A 71 3.14 29.88 -2.85
N ASN A 72 4.20 30.67 -2.90
CA ASN A 72 5.46 30.43 -2.19
C ASN A 72 5.32 30.63 -0.67
N LYS A 73 4.54 29.73 -0.06
CA LYS A 73 4.31 29.62 1.38
C LYS A 73 4.06 28.16 1.76
N ARG A 74 4.19 27.85 3.04
CA ARG A 74 3.83 26.52 3.53
C ARG A 74 2.31 26.31 3.45
N HIS A 75 1.89 25.20 2.87
CA HIS A 75 0.50 24.74 2.82
C HIS A 75 0.31 23.53 3.74
N THR A 76 -0.87 23.44 4.37
CA THR A 76 -1.22 22.26 5.18
C THR A 76 -1.61 21.10 4.27
N PHE A 77 -1.45 19.87 4.75
CA PHE A 77 -1.87 18.67 3.99
C PHE A 77 -3.39 18.64 3.80
N GLU A 78 -4.16 19.13 4.77
CA GLU A 78 -5.62 19.25 4.66
C GLU A 78 -6.01 20.12 3.47
N PHE A 79 -5.40 21.30 3.34
CA PHE A 79 -5.63 22.17 2.19
C PHE A 79 -5.21 21.49 0.87
N LEU A 80 -4.04 20.83 0.85
CA LEU A 80 -3.54 20.16 -0.36
C LEU A 80 -4.43 18.99 -0.80
N ARG A 81 -5.17 18.36 0.11
CA ARG A 81 -6.18 17.35 -0.24
C ARG A 81 -7.37 17.95 -0.98
N THR A 82 -7.75 19.20 -0.71
CA THR A 82 -8.86 19.87 -1.42
C THR A 82 -8.50 20.26 -2.86
N ILE A 83 -7.20 20.23 -3.20
CA ILE A 83 -6.67 20.54 -4.53
C ILE A 83 -5.79 19.38 -5.03
N SER A 84 -6.24 18.14 -4.88
CA SER A 84 -5.45 16.95 -5.21
C SER A 84 -4.90 16.94 -6.64
N HIS A 85 -5.58 17.56 -7.59
CA HIS A 85 -5.14 17.73 -8.99
C HIS A 85 -3.95 18.69 -9.15
N LEU A 86 -3.68 19.59 -8.20
CA LEU A 86 -2.54 20.52 -8.23
C LEU A 86 -1.42 20.12 -7.26
N ARG A 87 -1.73 19.42 -6.17
CA ARG A 87 -0.73 19.11 -5.14
C ARG A 87 0.52 18.36 -5.63
N PRO A 88 0.53 17.57 -6.76
CA PRO A 88 1.76 16.99 -7.29
C PRO A 88 2.83 18.02 -7.67
N ARG A 89 2.47 19.30 -7.84
CA ARG A 89 3.40 20.39 -8.13
C ARG A 89 4.15 20.92 -6.89
N THR A 90 3.82 20.42 -5.69
CA THR A 90 4.56 20.72 -4.46
C THR A 90 5.71 19.74 -4.26
N ASN A 91 6.81 20.18 -3.64
CA ASN A 91 7.97 19.31 -3.40
C ASN A 91 7.60 18.02 -2.64
N THR A 92 6.73 18.12 -1.62
CA THR A 92 6.30 16.95 -0.84
C THR A 92 5.60 15.92 -1.72
N PHE A 93 4.59 16.34 -2.47
CA PHE A 93 3.82 15.37 -3.28
C PHE A 93 4.54 14.95 -4.55
N PHE A 94 5.39 15.79 -5.09
CA PHE A 94 6.33 15.38 -6.14
C PHE A 94 7.21 14.23 -5.66
N ALA A 95 7.85 14.37 -4.49
CA ALA A 95 8.68 13.33 -3.89
C ALA A 95 7.86 12.05 -3.58
N VAL A 96 6.68 12.19 -2.96
CA VAL A 96 5.81 11.03 -2.63
C VAL A 96 5.46 10.24 -3.87
N PHE A 97 5.02 10.88 -4.95
CA PHE A 97 4.58 10.14 -6.14
C PHE A 97 5.74 9.61 -6.99
N ARG A 98 6.92 10.24 -6.95
CA ARG A 98 8.13 9.64 -7.53
C ARG A 98 8.53 8.38 -6.76
N VAL A 99 8.58 8.43 -5.44
CA VAL A 99 8.86 7.24 -4.61
C VAL A 99 7.79 6.17 -4.80
N ARG A 100 6.50 6.52 -4.86
CA ARG A 100 5.41 5.59 -5.16
C ARG A 100 5.64 4.85 -6.50
N SER A 101 5.99 5.58 -7.56
CA SER A 101 6.27 5.01 -8.87
C SER A 101 7.47 4.07 -8.84
N LEU A 102 8.55 4.50 -8.21
CA LEU A 102 9.79 3.72 -8.08
C LEU A 102 9.58 2.44 -7.26
N LEU A 103 8.83 2.54 -6.17
CA LEU A 103 8.50 1.41 -5.30
C LEU A 103 7.66 0.36 -6.05
N SER A 104 6.69 0.78 -6.86
CA SER A 104 5.91 -0.11 -7.71
C SER A 104 6.82 -0.91 -8.66
N TYR A 105 7.75 -0.25 -9.32
CA TYR A 105 8.74 -0.91 -10.17
C TYR A 105 9.63 -1.88 -9.37
N ALA A 106 10.12 -1.48 -8.21
CA ALA A 106 10.97 -2.31 -7.35
C ALA A 106 10.27 -3.61 -6.91
N ILE A 107 8.96 -3.54 -6.60
CA ILE A 107 8.14 -4.70 -6.26
C ILE A 107 8.06 -5.67 -7.43
N HIS A 108 7.68 -5.18 -8.62
CA HIS A 108 7.65 -6.02 -9.81
C HIS A 108 9.01 -6.64 -10.11
N LYS A 109 10.08 -5.85 -10.00
CA LYS A 109 11.45 -6.34 -10.24
C LYS A 109 11.84 -7.43 -9.25
N TYR A 110 11.55 -7.28 -7.96
CA TYR A 110 11.84 -8.30 -6.95
C TYR A 110 11.21 -9.64 -7.28
N PHE A 111 9.93 -9.64 -7.61
CA PHE A 111 9.21 -10.88 -7.91
C PHE A 111 9.62 -11.48 -9.26
N GLN A 112 9.77 -10.66 -10.30
CA GLN A 112 10.19 -11.14 -11.62
C GLN A 112 11.61 -11.72 -11.61
N ASP A 113 12.55 -11.10 -10.92
CA ASP A 113 13.93 -11.62 -10.75
C ASP A 113 13.98 -12.94 -9.97
N LYS A 114 12.89 -13.36 -9.31
CA LYS A 114 12.74 -14.61 -8.57
C LYS A 114 11.77 -15.60 -9.24
N ASP A 115 11.49 -15.40 -10.52
CA ASP A 115 10.63 -16.27 -11.35
C ASP A 115 9.17 -16.37 -10.83
N PHE A 116 8.65 -15.32 -10.19
CA PHE A 116 7.24 -15.22 -9.88
C PHE A 116 6.45 -14.74 -11.09
N VAL A 117 5.31 -15.37 -11.36
CA VAL A 117 4.38 -14.98 -12.43
C VAL A 117 3.41 -13.92 -11.89
N HIS A 118 3.35 -12.76 -12.54
CA HIS A 118 2.35 -11.74 -12.24
C HIS A 118 0.98 -12.15 -12.76
N VAL A 119 -0.02 -12.18 -11.90
CA VAL A 119 -1.39 -12.57 -12.23
C VAL A 119 -2.32 -11.37 -12.10
N HIS A 120 -3.08 -11.09 -13.16
CA HIS A 120 -4.19 -10.13 -13.11
C HIS A 120 -5.41 -10.84 -12.51
N THR A 121 -5.70 -10.60 -11.25
CA THR A 121 -6.89 -11.12 -10.57
C THR A 121 -8.09 -10.19 -10.80
N PRO A 122 -9.34 -10.72 -10.83
CA PRO A 122 -10.52 -9.92 -11.09
C PRO A 122 -10.76 -8.84 -10.04
N ILE A 123 -11.11 -7.63 -10.47
CA ILE A 123 -11.55 -6.54 -9.60
C ILE A 123 -13.04 -6.72 -9.24
N ILE A 124 -13.82 -7.24 -10.19
CA ILE A 124 -15.25 -7.55 -9.99
C ILE A 124 -15.36 -9.02 -9.61
N THR A 125 -15.97 -9.30 -8.48
CA THR A 125 -16.06 -10.66 -7.94
C THR A 125 -17.45 -10.99 -7.42
N GLY A 126 -17.80 -12.27 -7.44
CA GLY A 126 -18.99 -12.82 -6.77
C GLY A 126 -18.67 -13.44 -5.41
N SER A 127 -17.39 -13.48 -4.98
CA SER A 127 -16.95 -14.14 -3.76
C SER A 127 -16.30 -13.16 -2.80
N ASP A 128 -16.49 -13.34 -1.50
CA ASP A 128 -15.78 -12.62 -0.45
C ASP A 128 -14.52 -13.41 -0.06
N ALA A 129 -13.35 -12.88 -0.36
CA ALA A 129 -12.08 -13.54 -0.07
C ALA A 129 -11.75 -13.59 1.43
N GLU A 130 -12.25 -12.68 2.22
CA GLU A 130 -11.99 -12.60 3.67
C GLU A 130 -13.12 -13.23 4.50
N GLY A 131 -14.32 -13.38 3.89
CA GLY A 131 -15.50 -13.99 4.53
C GLY A 131 -16.21 -13.09 5.55
N ALA A 132 -15.78 -11.85 5.73
CA ALA A 132 -16.36 -10.88 6.64
C ALA A 132 -16.20 -9.43 6.17
N GLY A 133 -15.74 -9.21 4.94
CA GLY A 133 -15.46 -7.88 4.39
C GLY A 133 -16.73 -7.10 4.05
N GLU A 134 -16.79 -5.83 4.43
CA GLU A 134 -17.77 -4.89 3.89
C GLU A 134 -17.39 -4.56 2.44
N MET A 135 -18.09 -5.20 1.49
CA MET A 135 -17.82 -5.03 0.06
C MET A 135 -18.72 -3.97 -0.57
N PHE A 136 -18.13 -3.16 -1.46
CA PHE A 136 -18.93 -2.33 -2.36
C PHE A 136 -19.69 -3.21 -3.33
N LYS A 137 -21.02 -3.07 -3.38
CA LYS A 137 -21.88 -3.77 -4.35
C LYS A 137 -21.80 -3.06 -5.70
N LEU A 138 -21.69 -3.85 -6.76
CA LEU A 138 -21.70 -3.39 -8.14
C LEU A 138 -22.99 -3.87 -8.81
N THR A 139 -23.75 -2.95 -9.40
CA THR A 139 -25.00 -3.27 -10.08
C THR A 139 -25.27 -2.32 -11.23
N THR A 140 -25.98 -2.82 -12.26
CA THR A 140 -26.54 -2.04 -13.36
C THR A 140 -28.06 -1.91 -13.26
N LEU A 141 -28.65 -2.44 -12.19
CA LEU A 141 -30.10 -2.30 -11.94
C LEU A 141 -30.48 -0.85 -11.69
N ASP A 142 -31.68 -0.47 -12.17
CA ASP A 142 -32.26 0.83 -11.85
C ASP A 142 -32.63 0.90 -10.36
N LEU A 143 -31.90 1.71 -9.60
CA LEU A 143 -32.07 1.86 -8.16
C LEU A 143 -33.44 2.50 -7.79
N TYR A 144 -34.15 3.16 -8.75
CA TYR A 144 -35.48 3.68 -8.54
C TYR A 144 -36.56 2.62 -8.78
N LYS A 145 -36.24 1.52 -9.48
CA LYS A 145 -37.17 0.45 -9.81
C LYS A 145 -36.46 -0.90 -9.77
N VAL A 146 -35.97 -1.25 -8.57
CA VAL A 146 -35.24 -2.51 -8.34
C VAL A 146 -36.18 -3.69 -8.59
N PRO A 147 -35.85 -4.64 -9.47
CA PRO A 147 -36.63 -5.86 -9.67
C PRO A 147 -36.50 -6.76 -8.44
N MET A 148 -37.67 -7.27 -8.00
CA MET A 148 -37.78 -8.13 -6.82
C MET A 148 -38.23 -9.54 -7.22
N THR A 149 -37.77 -10.55 -6.47
CA THR A 149 -38.28 -11.92 -6.52
C THR A 149 -39.66 -12.00 -5.84
N GLU A 150 -40.37 -13.11 -6.00
CA GLU A 150 -41.64 -13.37 -5.27
C GLU A 150 -41.41 -13.38 -3.74
N GLY A 151 -40.21 -13.72 -3.27
CA GLY A 151 -39.82 -13.69 -1.86
C GLY A 151 -39.47 -12.33 -1.31
N GLY A 152 -39.52 -11.26 -2.12
CA GLY A 152 -39.20 -9.89 -1.69
C GLY A 152 -37.70 -9.57 -1.64
N GLU A 153 -36.83 -10.40 -2.23
CA GLU A 153 -35.40 -10.16 -2.37
C GLU A 153 -35.08 -9.50 -3.72
N ILE A 154 -33.93 -8.87 -3.87
CA ILE A 154 -33.47 -8.31 -5.14
C ILE A 154 -33.28 -9.45 -6.16
N ASP A 155 -33.93 -9.34 -7.32
CA ASP A 155 -33.78 -10.30 -8.41
C ASP A 155 -32.51 -10.03 -9.24
N TYR A 156 -31.37 -10.46 -8.73
CA TYR A 156 -30.08 -10.33 -9.40
C TYR A 156 -29.98 -11.09 -10.74
N LYS A 157 -30.94 -12.01 -11.06
CA LYS A 157 -30.99 -12.64 -12.39
C LYS A 157 -31.21 -11.62 -13.52
N LYS A 158 -31.74 -10.45 -13.18
CA LYS A 158 -31.96 -9.32 -14.10
C LYS A 158 -30.79 -8.33 -14.13
N ASP A 159 -29.77 -8.52 -13.29
CA ASP A 159 -28.55 -7.70 -13.31
C ASP A 159 -27.56 -8.21 -14.36
N PHE A 160 -26.53 -7.42 -14.66
CA PHE A 160 -25.55 -7.66 -15.72
C PHE A 160 -24.92 -9.06 -15.67
N PHE A 161 -24.49 -9.51 -14.50
CA PHE A 161 -23.86 -10.81 -14.29
C PHE A 161 -24.83 -11.93 -13.92
N SER A 162 -26.13 -11.65 -13.91
CA SER A 162 -27.18 -12.56 -13.45
C SER A 162 -26.99 -13.10 -12.02
N LYS A 163 -26.18 -12.43 -11.22
CA LYS A 163 -25.91 -12.65 -9.79
C LYS A 163 -25.35 -11.40 -9.15
N GLN A 164 -25.33 -11.35 -7.83
CA GLN A 164 -24.72 -10.25 -7.10
C GLN A 164 -23.23 -10.16 -7.44
N ALA A 165 -22.76 -8.95 -7.72
CA ALA A 165 -21.36 -8.62 -7.96
C ALA A 165 -20.87 -7.56 -6.99
N ASN A 166 -19.59 -7.63 -6.65
CA ASN A 166 -18.95 -6.72 -5.71
C ASN A 166 -17.57 -6.31 -6.24
N LEU A 167 -17.01 -5.24 -5.68
CA LEU A 167 -15.58 -4.93 -5.83
C LEU A 167 -14.77 -5.79 -4.86
N THR A 168 -13.65 -6.31 -5.32
CA THR A 168 -12.83 -7.26 -4.56
C THR A 168 -12.16 -6.63 -3.32
N VAL A 169 -12.04 -7.40 -2.26
CA VAL A 169 -11.25 -7.07 -1.05
C VAL A 169 -9.84 -7.67 -1.08
N SER A 170 -9.58 -8.64 -1.99
CA SER A 170 -8.28 -9.31 -2.14
C SER A 170 -8.26 -10.13 -3.44
N GLY A 171 -7.11 -10.23 -4.06
CA GLY A 171 -6.87 -11.13 -5.20
C GLY A 171 -6.35 -12.52 -4.80
N GLN A 172 -6.16 -12.79 -3.52
CA GLN A 172 -5.51 -14.00 -3.00
C GLN A 172 -6.10 -15.29 -3.54
N LEU A 173 -7.42 -15.51 -3.37
CA LEU A 173 -8.04 -16.80 -3.74
C LEU A 173 -7.86 -17.11 -5.23
N ASN A 174 -7.94 -16.11 -6.09
CA ASN A 174 -7.68 -16.27 -7.52
C ASN A 174 -6.19 -16.49 -7.82
N ALA A 175 -5.27 -15.82 -7.09
CA ALA A 175 -3.84 -16.03 -7.23
C ALA A 175 -3.42 -17.44 -6.83
N GLU A 176 -4.04 -18.05 -5.82
CA GLU A 176 -3.79 -19.43 -5.41
C GLU A 176 -4.09 -20.45 -6.55
N THR A 177 -5.06 -20.17 -7.43
CA THR A 177 -5.34 -21.06 -8.58
C THR A 177 -4.15 -21.12 -9.53
N PHE A 178 -3.51 -20.00 -9.76
CA PHE A 178 -2.31 -19.89 -10.60
C PHE A 178 -1.08 -20.44 -9.88
N CYS A 179 -0.99 -20.27 -8.58
CA CYS A 179 0.09 -20.85 -7.76
C CYS A 179 0.16 -22.39 -7.92
N MET A 180 -0.97 -23.06 -7.99
CA MET A 180 -1.03 -24.52 -8.21
C MET A 180 -0.48 -24.94 -9.60
N ALA A 181 -0.37 -24.03 -10.55
CA ALA A 181 0.14 -24.30 -11.90
C ALA A 181 1.55 -23.72 -12.13
N PHE A 182 1.84 -22.57 -11.58
CA PHE A 182 3.07 -21.80 -11.85
C PHE A 182 4.07 -21.78 -10.71
N LYS A 183 3.78 -22.47 -9.59
CA LYS A 183 4.60 -22.53 -8.37
C LYS A 183 4.66 -21.22 -7.59
N ASN A 184 5.17 -20.13 -8.19
CA ASN A 184 5.30 -18.84 -7.55
C ASN A 184 4.51 -17.80 -8.34
N THR A 185 3.56 -17.15 -7.71
CA THR A 185 2.72 -16.13 -8.34
C THR A 185 2.58 -14.91 -7.43
N TYR A 186 2.23 -13.78 -8.00
CA TYR A 186 1.82 -12.62 -7.22
C TYR A 186 0.78 -11.80 -7.98
N THR A 187 -0.11 -11.16 -7.24
CA THR A 187 -0.95 -10.09 -7.76
C THR A 187 -0.52 -8.75 -7.17
N PHE A 188 -0.67 -7.70 -7.96
CA PHE A 188 -0.46 -6.33 -7.52
C PHE A 188 -1.57 -5.50 -8.12
N GLY A 189 -2.60 -5.25 -7.34
CA GLY A 189 -3.83 -4.66 -7.85
C GLY A 189 -4.65 -3.92 -6.81
N PRO A 190 -5.68 -3.18 -7.28
CA PRO A 190 -6.58 -2.44 -6.43
C PRO A 190 -7.47 -3.38 -5.62
N THR A 191 -7.71 -2.99 -4.38
CA THR A 191 -8.64 -3.61 -3.45
C THR A 191 -9.55 -2.56 -2.84
N PHE A 192 -10.75 -2.97 -2.41
CA PHE A 192 -11.81 -2.07 -2.01
C PHE A 192 -12.44 -2.54 -0.71
N ARG A 193 -12.61 -1.63 0.26
CA ARG A 193 -13.29 -1.91 1.51
C ARG A 193 -14.30 -0.82 1.81
N ALA A 194 -15.57 -1.19 2.04
CA ALA A 194 -16.65 -0.26 2.30
C ALA A 194 -16.79 0.11 3.79
N GLU A 195 -15.80 -0.23 4.60
CA GLU A 195 -15.80 0.06 6.03
C GLU A 195 -15.91 1.57 6.30
N ASN A 196 -16.82 1.94 7.20
CA ASN A 196 -16.99 3.32 7.63
C ASN A 196 -15.90 3.70 8.66
N SER A 197 -14.67 3.79 8.20
CA SER A 197 -13.50 4.11 9.04
C SER A 197 -12.85 5.41 8.61
N ASN A 198 -12.68 6.35 9.53
CA ASN A 198 -12.08 7.67 9.31
C ASN A 198 -10.66 7.80 9.86
N THR A 199 -9.95 6.70 10.07
CA THR A 199 -8.59 6.75 10.61
C THR A 199 -7.58 7.22 9.54
N PRO A 200 -6.40 7.69 9.94
CA PRO A 200 -5.30 8.03 9.03
C PRO A 200 -4.76 6.85 8.20
N LYS A 201 -5.09 5.61 8.57
CA LYS A 201 -4.56 4.39 7.95
C LYS A 201 -5.57 3.68 7.03
N HIS A 202 -6.82 4.17 6.92
CA HIS A 202 -7.88 3.54 6.12
C HIS A 202 -8.26 4.37 4.90
N ALA A 203 -8.39 3.68 3.78
CA ALA A 203 -8.95 4.18 2.54
C ALA A 203 -9.91 3.13 1.97
N ALA A 204 -10.92 3.58 1.23
CA ALA A 204 -11.89 2.68 0.60
C ALA A 204 -11.35 1.99 -0.66
N GLU A 205 -10.34 2.58 -1.29
CA GLU A 205 -9.58 2.05 -2.42
C GLU A 205 -8.09 2.16 -2.12
N PHE A 206 -7.37 1.05 -2.23
CA PHE A 206 -5.92 0.96 -2.02
C PHE A 206 -5.37 -0.22 -2.82
N TRP A 207 -4.06 -0.42 -2.85
CA TRP A 207 -3.43 -1.50 -3.61
C TRP A 207 -2.79 -2.53 -2.69
N MET A 208 -2.94 -3.80 -3.07
CA MET A 208 -2.33 -4.92 -2.37
C MET A 208 -1.31 -5.63 -3.25
N ILE A 209 -0.24 -6.08 -2.63
CA ILE A 209 0.72 -7.01 -3.20
C ILE A 209 0.53 -8.35 -2.49
N GLU A 210 0.15 -9.39 -3.24
CA GLU A 210 -0.27 -10.66 -2.66
C GLU A 210 0.42 -11.82 -3.41
N PRO A 211 1.64 -12.22 -2.98
CA PRO A 211 2.31 -13.40 -3.50
C PRO A 211 1.71 -14.69 -2.91
N GLU A 212 1.71 -15.76 -3.72
CA GLU A 212 1.37 -17.12 -3.34
C GLU A 212 2.47 -18.07 -3.81
N ILE A 213 2.94 -18.94 -2.93
CA ILE A 213 4.15 -19.75 -3.10
C ILE A 213 3.81 -21.21 -2.83
N ALA A 214 3.87 -22.06 -3.84
CA ALA A 214 3.69 -23.49 -3.70
C ALA A 214 4.94 -24.15 -3.09
N PHE A 215 4.73 -25.28 -2.39
CA PHE A 215 5.73 -26.02 -1.65
C PHE A 215 6.40 -25.21 -0.53
N ALA A 216 5.70 -24.21 0.00
CA ALA A 216 6.18 -23.32 1.05
C ALA A 216 5.39 -23.52 2.34
N ASP A 217 6.12 -23.64 3.44
CA ASP A 217 5.58 -23.52 4.79
C ASP A 217 5.60 -22.04 5.26
N LEU A 218 5.23 -21.83 6.52
CA LEU A 218 5.22 -20.49 7.10
C LEU A 218 6.63 -19.86 7.17
N ASN A 219 7.69 -20.66 7.33
CA ASN A 219 9.06 -20.12 7.42
C ASN A 219 9.53 -19.60 6.06
N VAL A 220 9.31 -20.35 4.98
CA VAL A 220 9.59 -19.88 3.61
C VAL A 220 8.80 -18.61 3.29
N ASN A 221 7.56 -18.52 3.73
CA ASN A 221 6.72 -17.34 3.55
C ASN A 221 7.34 -16.10 4.24
N MET A 222 7.81 -16.25 5.48
CA MET A 222 8.49 -15.18 6.22
C MET A 222 9.80 -14.75 5.54
N GLU A 223 10.60 -15.72 5.05
CA GLU A 223 11.86 -15.42 4.33
C GLU A 223 11.62 -14.59 3.06
N VAL A 224 10.58 -14.93 2.28
CA VAL A 224 10.22 -14.17 1.07
C VAL A 224 9.72 -12.77 1.44
N ALA A 225 8.92 -12.65 2.50
CA ALA A 225 8.40 -11.36 2.97
C ALA A 225 9.54 -10.45 3.48
N GLU A 226 10.45 -10.97 4.31
CA GLU A 226 11.62 -10.24 4.79
C GLU A 226 12.50 -9.79 3.63
N GLY A 227 12.81 -10.71 2.71
CA GLY A 227 13.63 -10.43 1.54
C GLY A 227 13.02 -9.35 0.64
N MET A 228 11.70 -9.37 0.42
CA MET A 228 11.00 -8.36 -0.35
C MET A 228 11.08 -6.99 0.33
N VAL A 229 10.73 -6.90 1.60
CA VAL A 229 10.72 -5.63 2.33
C VAL A 229 12.09 -4.98 2.34
N LYS A 230 13.15 -5.74 2.64
CA LYS A 230 14.53 -5.25 2.60
C LYS A 230 14.93 -4.78 1.21
N TYR A 231 14.60 -5.55 0.18
CA TYR A 231 14.95 -5.23 -1.21
C TYR A 231 14.31 -3.92 -1.67
N ILE A 232 12.99 -3.76 -1.47
CA ILE A 232 12.28 -2.58 -1.97
C ILE A 232 12.68 -1.30 -1.24
N ILE A 233 12.95 -1.37 0.06
CA ILE A 233 13.46 -0.22 0.83
C ILE A 233 14.86 0.15 0.33
N LYS A 234 15.77 -0.81 0.22
CA LYS A 234 17.12 -0.58 -0.31
C LYS A 234 17.07 0.02 -1.71
N TYR A 235 16.22 -0.49 -2.57
CA TYR A 235 16.05 0.01 -3.93
C TYR A 235 15.64 1.49 -3.96
N VAL A 236 14.70 1.90 -3.11
CA VAL A 236 14.28 3.31 -3.00
C VAL A 236 15.39 4.19 -2.45
N LEU A 237 16.10 3.76 -1.39
CA LEU A 237 17.22 4.51 -0.83
C LEU A 237 18.34 4.75 -1.85
N GLU A 238 18.62 3.78 -2.74
CA GLU A 238 19.65 3.87 -3.76
C GLU A 238 19.23 4.70 -4.99
N ASN A 239 17.93 4.70 -5.36
CA ASN A 239 17.44 5.27 -6.62
C ASN A 239 16.63 6.56 -6.46
N ALA A 240 16.33 7.00 -5.23
CA ALA A 240 15.66 8.26 -4.92
C ALA A 240 16.33 9.02 -3.76
N PRO A 241 17.68 9.20 -3.76
CA PRO A 241 18.40 9.75 -2.61
C PRO A 241 17.95 11.20 -2.28
N GLU A 242 17.62 12.02 -3.26
CA GLU A 242 17.21 13.40 -3.05
C GLU A 242 15.83 13.48 -2.40
N GLU A 243 14.86 12.69 -2.89
CA GLU A 243 13.53 12.58 -2.32
C GLU A 243 13.59 12.02 -0.89
N MET A 244 14.42 11.00 -0.65
CA MET A 244 14.57 10.40 0.68
C MET A 244 15.25 11.35 1.66
N LYS A 245 16.23 12.12 1.19
CA LYS A 245 16.83 13.20 1.98
C LYS A 245 15.79 14.27 2.33
N PHE A 246 14.95 14.67 1.38
CA PHE A 246 13.87 15.62 1.62
C PHE A 246 12.90 15.13 2.70
N PHE A 247 12.45 13.87 2.63
CA PHE A 247 11.58 13.30 3.66
C PHE A 247 12.25 13.29 5.03
N ASN A 248 13.53 12.92 5.10
CA ASN A 248 14.27 12.92 6.36
C ASN A 248 14.42 14.34 6.95
N ASP A 249 14.65 15.34 6.12
CA ASP A 249 14.88 16.71 6.59
C ASP A 249 13.59 17.43 6.98
N PHE A 250 12.46 17.13 6.32
CA PHE A 250 11.22 17.92 6.43
C PHE A 250 10.00 17.16 6.95
N ILE A 251 9.99 15.83 6.88
CA ILE A 251 8.83 15.01 7.30
C ILE A 251 9.14 14.22 8.57
N ASP A 252 10.19 13.39 8.57
CA ASP A 252 10.57 12.55 9.71
C ASP A 252 12.10 12.47 9.82
N LYS A 253 12.67 13.19 10.77
CA LYS A 253 14.13 13.29 10.96
C LYS A 253 14.81 11.97 11.33
N THR A 254 14.06 10.93 11.69
CA THR A 254 14.56 9.60 12.02
C THR A 254 14.43 8.60 10.88
N LEU A 255 13.89 9.03 9.75
CA LEU A 255 13.47 8.17 8.65
C LEU A 255 14.60 7.33 8.07
N LEU A 256 15.70 7.96 7.68
CA LEU A 256 16.84 7.28 7.05
C LEU A 256 17.51 6.29 8.01
N GLU A 257 17.64 6.65 9.28
CA GLU A 257 18.16 5.78 10.32
C GLU A 257 17.26 4.55 10.48
N ARG A 258 15.95 4.75 10.63
CA ARG A 258 14.97 3.67 10.80
C ARG A 258 14.97 2.71 9.62
N LEU A 259 14.96 3.23 8.38
CA LEU A 259 14.96 2.40 7.17
C LEU A 259 16.28 1.63 7.00
N THR A 260 17.41 2.28 7.29
CA THR A 260 18.73 1.64 7.23
C THR A 260 18.85 0.53 8.27
N ASN A 261 18.37 0.77 9.50
CA ASN A 261 18.35 -0.24 10.55
C ASN A 261 17.49 -1.44 10.17
N LEU A 262 16.32 -1.22 9.57
CA LEU A 262 15.47 -2.30 9.10
C LEU A 262 16.18 -3.16 8.05
N VAL A 263 16.78 -2.54 7.03
CA VAL A 263 17.46 -3.26 5.94
C VAL A 263 18.60 -4.12 6.46
N ASN A 264 19.32 -3.66 7.50
CA ASN A 264 20.49 -4.32 8.04
C ASN A 264 20.21 -5.27 9.23
N SER A 265 18.99 -5.29 9.77
CA SER A 265 18.62 -6.16 10.88
C SER A 265 18.08 -7.49 10.40
N ASP A 266 18.31 -8.57 11.17
CA ASP A 266 17.54 -9.80 11.05
C ASP A 266 16.20 -9.60 11.74
N PHE A 267 15.10 -10.02 11.11
CA PHE A 267 13.78 -9.86 11.70
C PHE A 267 13.59 -10.84 12.87
N GLY A 268 12.89 -10.37 13.89
CA GLY A 268 12.53 -11.22 15.03
C GLY A 268 11.38 -12.16 14.68
N LYS A 269 11.18 -13.16 15.53
CA LYS A 269 10.04 -14.06 15.46
C LYS A 269 9.54 -14.33 16.88
N VAL A 270 8.23 -14.31 17.06
CA VAL A 270 7.54 -14.62 18.33
C VAL A 270 6.18 -15.21 18.00
N THR A 271 5.70 -16.16 18.79
CA THR A 271 4.32 -16.63 18.67
C THR A 271 3.36 -15.62 19.27
N TYR A 272 2.11 -15.62 18.82
CA TYR A 272 1.06 -14.77 19.41
C TYR A 272 0.91 -15.00 20.92
N THR A 273 0.97 -16.24 21.37
CA THR A 273 0.87 -16.57 22.78
C THR A 273 2.00 -15.94 23.61
N GLU A 274 3.26 -16.06 23.14
CA GLU A 274 4.40 -15.41 23.77
C GLU A 274 4.29 -13.88 23.70
N ALA A 275 3.81 -13.33 22.59
CA ALA A 275 3.60 -11.88 22.44
C ALA A 275 2.57 -11.36 23.46
N ILE A 276 1.49 -12.10 23.71
CA ILE A 276 0.50 -11.77 24.75
C ILE A 276 1.14 -11.80 26.15
N GLU A 277 2.00 -12.76 26.47
CA GLU A 277 2.68 -12.80 27.75
C GLU A 277 3.64 -11.62 27.93
N ILE A 278 4.42 -11.29 26.88
CA ILE A 278 5.29 -10.10 26.86
C ILE A 278 4.49 -8.82 27.13
N LEU A 279 3.33 -8.67 26.49
CA LEU A 279 2.46 -7.50 26.66
C LEU A 279 1.84 -7.42 28.06
N LYS A 280 1.49 -8.56 28.68
CA LYS A 280 0.96 -8.61 30.05
C LYS A 280 2.02 -8.30 31.11
N GLU A 281 3.26 -8.70 30.88
CA GLU A 281 4.38 -8.50 31.80
C GLU A 281 4.99 -7.11 31.69
N CYS A 282 4.70 -6.35 30.64
CA CYS A 282 5.25 -5.01 30.46
C CYS A 282 4.63 -4.02 31.46
N LYS A 283 5.37 -2.94 31.72
CA LYS A 283 4.94 -1.87 32.65
C LYS A 283 4.08 -0.79 32.01
N GLU A 284 3.73 -0.96 30.73
CA GLU A 284 2.94 0.02 30.00
C GLU A 284 1.45 -0.23 30.20
N GLU A 285 0.70 0.85 30.35
CA GLU A 285 -0.75 0.83 30.34
C GLU A 285 -1.23 1.01 28.89
N PHE A 286 -1.99 0.04 28.38
CA PHE A 286 -2.60 0.10 27.06
C PHE A 286 -4.05 0.58 27.17
N GLU A 287 -4.51 1.30 26.16
CA GLU A 287 -5.92 1.71 26.04
C GLU A 287 -6.82 0.48 25.91
N TYR A 288 -6.35 -0.54 25.17
CA TYR A 288 -7.05 -1.80 24.97
C TYR A 288 -6.45 -2.90 25.86
N PRO A 289 -7.25 -3.53 26.74
CA PRO A 289 -6.75 -4.57 27.63
C PRO A 289 -6.18 -5.77 26.90
N VAL A 290 -5.05 -6.29 27.38
CA VAL A 290 -4.37 -7.45 26.80
C VAL A 290 -4.92 -8.75 27.35
N SER A 291 -5.47 -9.60 26.48
CA SER A 291 -5.88 -10.97 26.81
C SER A 291 -5.67 -11.90 25.63
N TRP A 292 -5.52 -13.20 25.89
CA TRP A 292 -5.41 -14.16 24.79
C TRP A 292 -6.72 -14.25 24.00
N GLY A 293 -6.65 -14.23 22.68
CA GLY A 293 -7.80 -14.28 21.78
C GLY A 293 -8.26 -12.93 21.23
N ILE A 294 -7.64 -11.80 21.65
CA ILE A 294 -7.93 -10.48 21.08
C ILE A 294 -7.15 -10.23 19.78
N ASP A 295 -7.70 -9.36 18.95
CA ASP A 295 -6.94 -8.75 17.86
C ASP A 295 -5.93 -7.75 18.44
N LEU A 296 -4.64 -7.87 18.05
CA LEU A 296 -3.62 -6.93 18.48
C LEU A 296 -3.92 -5.53 17.91
N GLN A 297 -3.97 -4.54 18.81
CA GLN A 297 -4.15 -3.16 18.39
C GLN A 297 -2.81 -2.52 18.05
N THR A 298 -2.81 -1.43 17.28
CA THR A 298 -1.58 -0.75 16.86
C THR A 298 -0.64 -0.41 18.01
N GLU A 299 -1.15 -0.12 19.21
CA GLU A 299 -0.32 0.14 20.39
C GLU A 299 0.44 -1.11 20.87
N HIS A 300 -0.19 -2.28 20.83
CA HIS A 300 0.42 -3.58 21.14
C HIS A 300 1.51 -3.92 20.13
N GLU A 301 1.22 -3.79 18.84
CA GLU A 301 2.14 -4.05 17.74
C GLU A 301 3.37 -3.15 17.81
N ARG A 302 3.16 -1.86 18.05
CA ARG A 302 4.24 -0.89 18.18
C ARG A 302 5.09 -1.17 19.41
N TYR A 303 4.48 -1.52 20.55
CA TYR A 303 5.24 -1.90 21.74
C TYR A 303 6.19 -3.06 21.43
N LEU A 304 5.69 -4.13 20.80
CA LEU A 304 6.50 -5.29 20.43
C LEU A 304 7.66 -4.88 19.51
N ALA A 305 7.39 -4.18 18.41
CA ALA A 305 8.40 -3.84 17.43
C ALA A 305 9.38 -2.74 17.87
N GLU A 306 8.89 -1.71 18.61
CA GLU A 306 9.69 -0.53 18.95
C GLU A 306 10.41 -0.64 20.30
N LYS A 307 9.74 -1.23 21.30
CA LYS A 307 10.24 -1.22 22.68
C LYS A 307 10.83 -2.56 23.11
N HIS A 308 10.15 -3.66 22.79
CA HIS A 308 10.61 -4.99 23.19
C HIS A 308 11.71 -5.52 22.26
N PHE A 309 11.38 -5.75 20.98
CA PHE A 309 12.34 -6.30 19.99
C PHE A 309 13.27 -5.25 19.39
N LYS A 310 12.86 -3.99 19.31
CA LYS A 310 13.59 -2.86 18.70
C LYS A 310 14.02 -3.12 17.25
N LYS A 311 13.24 -3.91 16.54
CA LYS A 311 13.44 -4.32 15.15
C LYS A 311 12.14 -4.88 14.58
N PRO A 312 12.01 -5.08 13.27
CA PRO A 312 10.87 -5.78 12.72
C PRO A 312 10.74 -7.19 13.32
N VAL A 313 9.51 -7.61 13.56
CA VAL A 313 9.20 -8.90 14.19
C VAL A 313 8.00 -9.56 13.53
N PHE A 314 8.12 -10.83 13.22
CA PHE A 314 7.00 -11.67 12.86
C PHE A 314 6.30 -12.18 14.10
N VAL A 315 5.00 -11.95 14.19
CA VAL A 315 4.12 -12.60 15.17
C VAL A 315 3.40 -13.73 14.45
N THR A 316 3.47 -14.96 14.99
CA THR A 316 2.94 -16.16 14.33
C THR A 316 1.94 -16.91 15.20
N ASP A 317 1.23 -17.87 14.61
CA ASP A 317 0.37 -18.80 15.33
C ASP A 317 -0.75 -18.14 16.13
N TYR A 318 -1.54 -17.35 15.44
CA TYR A 318 -2.68 -16.61 15.99
C TYR A 318 -3.86 -17.52 16.34
N PRO A 319 -4.73 -17.11 17.27
CA PRO A 319 -5.98 -17.81 17.54
C PRO A 319 -6.83 -17.94 16.27
N LYS A 320 -7.37 -19.13 16.02
CA LYS A 320 -8.18 -19.39 14.82
C LYS A 320 -9.43 -18.52 14.70
N ASP A 321 -9.99 -18.10 15.84
CA ASP A 321 -11.28 -17.40 15.89
C ASP A 321 -11.20 -15.94 15.41
N ILE A 322 -9.98 -15.40 15.32
CA ILE A 322 -9.74 -14.03 14.83
C ILE A 322 -9.04 -13.99 13.47
N LYS A 323 -8.92 -15.14 12.79
CA LYS A 323 -8.25 -15.25 11.49
C LYS A 323 -9.14 -15.96 10.45
N ALA A 324 -8.86 -15.71 9.16
CA ALA A 324 -9.66 -16.14 8.05
C ALA A 324 -9.72 -17.69 7.88
N PHE A 325 -10.74 -18.16 7.18
CA PHE A 325 -11.07 -19.58 7.01
C PHE A 325 -9.99 -20.39 6.29
N TYR A 326 -9.24 -19.78 5.40
CA TYR A 326 -8.25 -20.45 4.54
C TYR A 326 -6.90 -20.71 5.22
N MET A 327 -6.70 -20.23 6.43
CA MET A 327 -5.44 -20.39 7.14
C MET A 327 -5.32 -21.80 7.73
N LYS A 328 -4.13 -22.41 7.57
CA LYS A 328 -3.86 -23.76 8.03
C LYS A 328 -3.95 -23.88 9.55
N LEU A 329 -4.76 -24.81 10.03
CA LEU A 329 -4.89 -25.10 11.46
C LEU A 329 -3.62 -25.77 11.99
N ASN A 330 -3.17 -25.35 13.18
CA ASN A 330 -2.12 -26.03 13.92
C ASN A 330 -2.64 -27.31 14.60
N GLU A 331 -1.73 -28.20 15.01
CA GLU A 331 -2.06 -29.46 15.68
C GLU A 331 -2.79 -29.29 17.01
N ASP A 332 -2.66 -28.12 17.64
CA ASP A 332 -3.37 -27.77 18.88
C ASP A 332 -4.88 -27.57 18.70
N GLY A 333 -5.34 -27.43 17.45
CA GLY A 333 -6.73 -27.19 17.08
C GLY A 333 -7.27 -25.82 17.51
N LYS A 334 -6.43 -24.92 18.05
CA LYS A 334 -6.79 -23.59 18.59
C LYS A 334 -6.17 -22.44 17.83
N THR A 335 -5.00 -22.66 17.25
CA THR A 335 -4.23 -21.64 16.51
C THR A 335 -4.12 -22.00 15.04
N VAL A 336 -3.80 -21.01 14.22
CA VAL A 336 -3.56 -21.15 12.78
C VAL A 336 -2.16 -20.65 12.43
N ARG A 337 -1.55 -21.18 11.36
CA ARG A 337 -0.24 -20.78 10.83
C ARG A 337 -0.32 -19.43 10.13
N ALA A 338 -0.77 -18.45 10.86
CA ALA A 338 -0.75 -17.05 10.45
C ALA A 338 0.59 -16.40 10.75
N MET A 339 0.91 -15.32 10.06
CA MET A 339 2.03 -14.42 10.36
C MET A 339 1.63 -12.99 10.09
N ASP A 340 1.97 -12.08 11.00
CA ASP A 340 1.92 -10.64 10.77
C ASP A 340 3.32 -10.08 10.96
N LEU A 341 3.80 -9.24 10.02
CA LEU A 341 5.08 -8.53 10.15
C LEU A 341 4.82 -7.15 10.75
N LEU A 342 5.34 -6.95 11.94
CA LEU A 342 5.30 -5.67 12.64
C LEU A 342 6.60 -4.91 12.43
N ALA A 343 6.51 -3.63 12.07
CA ALA A 343 7.68 -2.77 11.89
C ALA A 343 7.64 -1.56 12.85
N PRO A 344 8.81 -1.13 13.37
CA PRO A 344 8.90 0.07 14.21
C PRO A 344 8.35 1.31 13.49
N GLY A 345 7.52 2.10 14.16
CA GLY A 345 6.93 3.35 13.64
C GLY A 345 5.57 3.19 12.97
N ILE A 346 5.14 1.97 12.61
CA ILE A 346 3.87 1.77 11.91
C ILE A 346 3.00 0.65 12.47
N GLY A 347 3.58 -0.41 13.06
CA GLY A 347 2.91 -1.65 13.43
C GLY A 347 2.88 -2.64 12.27
N GLU A 348 1.77 -3.35 12.07
CA GLU A 348 1.61 -4.32 11.00
C GLU A 348 1.75 -3.70 9.60
N ILE A 349 2.62 -4.30 8.77
CA ILE A 349 2.80 -3.96 7.34
C ILE A 349 2.48 -5.12 6.41
N ILE A 350 2.58 -6.36 6.88
CA ILE A 350 2.25 -7.59 6.14
C ILE A 350 1.41 -8.47 7.04
N GLY A 351 0.35 -9.05 6.49
CA GLY A 351 -0.39 -10.17 7.04
C GLY A 351 -0.35 -11.35 6.09
N GLY A 352 -0.18 -12.57 6.59
CA GLY A 352 -0.10 -13.76 5.75
C GLY A 352 -0.33 -15.05 6.50
N SER A 353 -0.26 -16.18 5.78
CA SER A 353 -0.38 -17.52 6.39
C SER A 353 0.12 -18.61 5.48
N GLN A 354 0.37 -19.77 6.06
CA GLN A 354 0.28 -21.02 5.34
C GLN A 354 -1.21 -21.34 5.09
N ARG A 355 -1.54 -21.79 3.87
CA ARG A 355 -2.92 -22.08 3.45
C ARG A 355 -3.31 -23.49 3.83
N GLU A 356 -4.59 -23.73 4.12
CA GLU A 356 -5.10 -25.08 4.39
C GLU A 356 -5.19 -25.87 3.07
N GLU A 357 -4.40 -26.90 2.95
CA GLU A 357 -4.39 -27.80 1.79
C GLU A 357 -5.31 -29.02 1.94
N ASN A 358 -5.82 -29.27 3.13
CA ASN A 358 -6.75 -30.38 3.37
C ASN A 358 -8.19 -29.94 3.05
N TYR A 359 -8.85 -30.68 2.13
CA TYR A 359 -10.20 -30.37 1.68
C TYR A 359 -11.23 -30.38 2.84
N GLU A 360 -11.22 -31.43 3.66
CA GLU A 360 -12.22 -31.61 4.72
C GLU A 360 -12.05 -30.56 5.83
N LEU A 361 -10.82 -30.24 6.20
CA LEU A 361 -10.53 -29.20 7.17
C LEU A 361 -10.97 -27.83 6.66
N LEU A 362 -10.71 -27.53 5.40
CA LEU A 362 -11.12 -26.27 4.79
C LEU A 362 -12.66 -26.12 4.73
N VAL A 363 -13.38 -27.18 4.32
CA VAL A 363 -14.86 -27.21 4.32
C VAL A 363 -15.40 -26.99 5.72
N ASN A 364 -14.81 -27.64 6.73
CA ASN A 364 -15.24 -27.46 8.11
C ASN A 364 -15.05 -26.00 8.59
N ARG A 365 -13.92 -25.38 8.23
CA ARG A 365 -13.66 -23.98 8.59
C ARG A 365 -14.64 -23.02 7.90
N ILE A 366 -14.97 -23.22 6.63
CA ILE A 366 -16.00 -22.44 5.91
C ILE A 366 -17.33 -22.54 6.65
N LYS A 367 -17.74 -23.73 7.08
CA LYS A 367 -19.00 -23.95 7.83
C LYS A 367 -18.95 -23.33 9.24
N GLU A 368 -17.84 -23.48 9.98
CA GLU A 368 -17.65 -22.89 11.31
C GLU A 368 -17.81 -21.36 11.27
N MET A 369 -17.35 -20.72 10.20
CA MET A 369 -17.50 -19.27 10.01
C MET A 369 -18.83 -18.85 9.41
N GLY A 370 -19.75 -19.76 9.19
CA GLY A 370 -21.09 -19.46 8.66
C GLY A 370 -21.10 -19.07 7.18
N LEU A 371 -20.04 -19.39 6.44
CA LEU A 371 -19.92 -19.09 5.01
C LEU A 371 -20.61 -20.18 4.18
N ASN A 372 -21.09 -19.80 2.98
CA ASN A 372 -21.70 -20.74 2.07
C ASN A 372 -20.65 -21.49 1.22
N GLU A 373 -20.57 -22.79 1.36
CA GLU A 373 -19.64 -23.65 0.62
C GLU A 373 -19.80 -23.53 -0.91
N GLU A 374 -21.02 -23.29 -1.40
CA GLU A 374 -21.29 -23.15 -2.82
C GLU A 374 -20.60 -21.92 -3.47
N ASP A 375 -20.30 -20.88 -2.69
CA ASP A 375 -19.62 -19.69 -3.19
C ASP A 375 -18.11 -19.92 -3.39
N TYR A 376 -17.57 -20.99 -2.78
CA TYR A 376 -16.15 -21.37 -2.81
C TYR A 376 -15.85 -22.69 -3.53
N TRP A 377 -16.83 -23.25 -4.28
CA TRP A 377 -16.67 -24.56 -4.95
C TRP A 377 -15.40 -24.65 -5.78
N TRP A 378 -15.09 -23.63 -6.56
CA TRP A 378 -13.91 -23.54 -7.43
C TRP A 378 -12.60 -23.47 -6.62
N TYR A 379 -12.61 -22.84 -5.46
CA TYR A 379 -11.47 -22.76 -4.54
C TYR A 379 -11.26 -24.09 -3.81
N LEU A 380 -12.33 -24.77 -3.44
CA LEU A 380 -12.29 -26.12 -2.87
C LEU A 380 -11.77 -27.16 -3.87
N ASP A 381 -12.04 -26.99 -5.15
CA ASP A 381 -11.53 -27.89 -6.20
C ASP A 381 -9.99 -27.91 -6.24
N LEU A 382 -9.31 -26.84 -5.87
CA LEU A 382 -7.85 -26.81 -5.73
C LEU A 382 -7.33 -27.83 -4.71
N ARG A 383 -8.14 -28.24 -3.76
CA ARG A 383 -7.80 -29.24 -2.73
C ARG A 383 -8.13 -30.66 -3.17
N LYS A 384 -9.05 -30.82 -4.12
CA LYS A 384 -9.40 -32.12 -4.70
C LYS A 384 -8.41 -32.58 -5.78
N TYR A 385 -7.90 -31.63 -6.58
CA TYR A 385 -7.18 -31.91 -7.82
C TYR A 385 -5.68 -31.63 -7.73
N GLY A 386 -5.01 -32.19 -6.73
CA GLY A 386 -3.54 -32.14 -6.62
C GLY A 386 -3.01 -30.96 -5.80
N SER A 387 -3.59 -30.72 -4.64
CA SER A 387 -3.11 -29.71 -3.69
C SER A 387 -1.70 -29.99 -3.18
N VAL A 388 -0.97 -28.93 -2.89
CA VAL A 388 0.35 -28.95 -2.26
C VAL A 388 0.38 -27.95 -1.09
N PRO A 389 1.27 -28.13 -0.09
CA PRO A 389 1.53 -27.10 0.89
C PRO A 389 1.88 -25.78 0.18
N HIS A 390 1.22 -24.71 0.55
CA HIS A 390 1.48 -23.38 -0.03
C HIS A 390 1.20 -22.27 0.98
N SER A 391 1.82 -21.14 0.77
CA SER A 391 1.77 -20.00 1.66
C SER A 391 1.74 -18.70 0.87
N GLY A 392 1.23 -17.65 1.48
CA GLY A 392 1.22 -16.34 0.88
C GLY A 392 0.99 -15.24 1.91
N TYR A 393 1.11 -14.00 1.47
CA TYR A 393 0.89 -12.85 2.32
C TYR A 393 0.33 -11.66 1.53
N GLY A 394 -0.20 -10.69 2.24
CA GLY A 394 -0.62 -9.41 1.69
C GLY A 394 0.21 -8.25 2.27
N LEU A 395 0.74 -7.40 1.40
CA LEU A 395 1.34 -6.12 1.78
C LEU A 395 0.49 -4.98 1.24
N GLY A 396 0.02 -4.10 2.14
CA GLY A 396 -0.65 -2.86 1.73
C GLY A 396 0.34 -1.88 1.13
N PHE A 397 0.19 -1.57 -0.16
CA PHE A 397 1.12 -0.70 -0.89
C PHE A 397 1.21 0.70 -0.30
N GLU A 398 0.08 1.31 0.02
CA GLU A 398 0.02 2.64 0.62
C GLU A 398 0.64 2.67 2.01
N ARG A 399 0.42 1.62 2.80
CA ARG A 399 1.03 1.51 4.14
C ARG A 399 2.56 1.45 4.03
N MET A 400 3.07 0.73 3.02
CA MET A 400 4.50 0.69 2.75
C MET A 400 5.05 2.04 2.26
N ILE A 401 4.31 2.79 1.43
CA ILE A 401 4.72 4.14 1.03
C ILE A 401 4.76 5.07 2.24
N MET A 402 3.73 5.05 3.10
CA MET A 402 3.73 5.82 4.35
C MET A 402 4.99 5.50 5.18
N TYR A 403 5.33 4.23 5.31
CA TYR A 403 6.51 3.79 6.05
C TYR A 403 7.83 4.33 5.48
N ILE A 404 7.99 4.25 4.14
CA ILE A 404 9.21 4.68 3.44
C ILE A 404 9.34 6.20 3.39
N THR A 405 8.24 6.95 3.33
CA THR A 405 8.26 8.41 3.20
C THR A 405 8.11 9.16 4.52
N GLY A 406 7.72 8.47 5.59
CA GLY A 406 7.39 9.09 6.87
C GLY A 406 6.03 9.81 6.89
N MET A 407 5.24 9.71 5.80
CA MET A 407 3.90 10.30 5.75
C MET A 407 2.96 9.58 6.72
N THR A 408 2.17 10.35 7.47
CA THR A 408 1.34 9.83 8.56
C THR A 408 -0.11 9.56 8.20
N ASN A 409 -0.53 9.93 6.98
CA ASN A 409 -1.91 9.78 6.54
C ASN A 409 -1.97 9.15 5.14
N ILE A 410 -2.73 8.07 5.02
CA ILE A 410 -2.88 7.32 3.76
C ILE A 410 -3.40 8.18 2.60
N ARG A 411 -4.19 9.21 2.90
CA ARG A 411 -4.71 10.18 1.91
C ARG A 411 -3.59 10.97 1.21
N ASP A 412 -2.41 11.00 1.82
CA ASP A 412 -1.27 11.78 1.32
C ASP A 412 -0.28 10.93 0.51
N VAL A 413 -0.55 9.63 0.37
CA VAL A 413 0.26 8.72 -0.47
C VAL A 413 -0.54 8.12 -1.64
N ILE A 414 -1.82 8.48 -1.75
CA ILE A 414 -2.71 8.12 -2.85
C ILE A 414 -2.92 9.36 -3.74
N PRO A 415 -2.78 9.27 -5.08
CA PRO A 415 -2.98 10.41 -5.97
C PRO A 415 -4.34 11.11 -5.78
N PHE A 416 -5.41 10.34 -5.84
CA PHE A 416 -6.80 10.76 -5.63
C PHE A 416 -7.46 9.82 -4.62
N PRO A 417 -7.39 10.11 -3.31
CA PRO A 417 -7.84 9.20 -2.27
C PRO A 417 -9.36 9.01 -2.29
N ARG A 418 -9.79 7.77 -2.14
CA ARG A 418 -11.19 7.38 -1.92
C ARG A 418 -11.36 6.98 -0.47
N THR A 419 -12.13 7.76 0.26
CA THR A 419 -12.39 7.53 1.69
C THR A 419 -13.84 7.86 2.01
N THR A 420 -14.31 7.51 3.19
CA THR A 420 -15.65 7.88 3.66
C THR A 420 -15.89 9.38 3.44
N ASN A 421 -17.03 9.73 2.81
CA ASN A 421 -17.43 11.09 2.45
C ASN A 421 -16.49 11.85 1.51
N ASN A 422 -15.60 11.16 0.79
CA ASN A 422 -14.70 11.80 -0.18
C ASN A 422 -14.63 11.02 -1.49
N LEU A 423 -15.22 11.58 -2.53
CA LEU A 423 -15.20 11.10 -3.92
C LEU A 423 -14.90 12.27 -4.89
N GLU A 424 -14.25 13.30 -4.41
CA GLU A 424 -13.85 14.46 -5.22
C GLU A 424 -12.75 14.06 -6.21
N PHE A 425 -12.78 14.59 -7.44
CA PHE A 425 -11.95 14.28 -8.61
C PHE A 425 -12.30 12.93 -9.27
#